data_5d4ef41c2b5e50c6a35102618700aa37
#
_entry.id   5d4ef41c2b5e50c6a35102618700aa37
#
_cell.length_a   1.000
_cell.length_b   1.000
_cell.length_c   1.000
_cell.angle_alpha   90.00
_cell.angle_beta   90.00
_cell.angle_gamma   90.00
#
_symmetry.space_group_name_H-M   'P 1'
#
loop_
_entity.id
_entity.type
_entity.pdbx_description
1 polymer ?
#
loop_
_entity_poly.entity_id
_entity_poly.type
_entity_poly.pdbx_seq_one_letter_code
_entity_poly.pdbx_strand_id
1 'polypeptide(L)'
;MKILYVASESTPFAASGGLADVIGSLPAALKKQNPEDDIRVIMPLYGTMDAAWREKLTFLTSRTVSLNWRNQYCGVFSAVYRNVTYYFIDNEYYFKRASLYGEFDDGERFAFFCRAVVELLPDLDFFPDVLHAHDWQAALAVIYLKRKYGFMEGYSNIRTAFTIHNIQYQGKFGLDSLSDVFDLMPSDHEIVEYGGCINLMKGAIICADKVTTVSPTYAEEILSPKFSHGLDPILKMFQGKLSGILNGIDKDYYSPSKNTELPASFHVNKMAGKAICKEELQRAVGLPVDPDKPVVAMITRLVDSKGLDLLTLAADDLLREDVQLILLGKGDFYYEDYFWHLAERHPENCRVLLPFAQTLAKQIYAGAVRDALRGICPGDYDLAA
;
A
#
# COMPACT_ATOMS: atom_id res chain seq x y z
N MET A 1 17.66 -17.66 2.69
CA MET A 1 17.46 -16.51 3.62
C MET A 1 16.03 -16.53 4.13
N LYS A 2 15.81 -16.14 5.41
CA LYS A 2 14.49 -16.00 6.01
C LYS A 2 14.09 -14.53 6.01
N ILE A 3 12.95 -14.17 5.43
CA ILE A 3 12.47 -12.77 5.35
C ILE A 3 11.05 -12.69 5.89
N LEU A 4 10.81 -11.76 6.83
CA LEU A 4 9.47 -11.43 7.31
C LEU A 4 9.09 -10.03 6.83
N TYR A 5 8.10 -9.94 5.94
CA TYR A 5 7.45 -8.70 5.58
C TYR A 5 6.41 -8.33 6.62
N VAL A 6 6.49 -7.12 7.16
CA VAL A 6 5.54 -6.55 8.12
C VAL A 6 4.83 -5.39 7.44
N ALA A 7 3.55 -5.55 7.16
CA ALA A 7 2.78 -4.55 6.42
C ALA A 7 1.34 -4.47 6.94
N SER A 8 0.74 -3.30 6.78
CA SER A 8 -0.65 -3.06 7.17
C SER A 8 -1.65 -3.52 6.12
N GLU A 9 -1.23 -3.75 4.88
CA GLU A 9 -2.11 -4.20 3.80
C GLU A 9 -1.35 -5.07 2.79
N SER A 10 -2.08 -5.95 2.11
CA SER A 10 -1.60 -6.78 1.02
C SER A 10 -2.75 -7.29 0.17
N THR A 11 -2.67 -7.19 -1.15
CA THR A 11 -3.56 -7.91 -2.05
C THR A 11 -3.33 -9.42 -1.92
N PRO A 12 -4.35 -10.28 -1.99
CA PRO A 12 -5.77 -9.99 -2.20
C PRO A 12 -6.57 -9.83 -0.88
N PHE A 13 -5.94 -9.69 0.27
CA PHE A 13 -6.56 -9.79 1.60
C PHE A 13 -7.16 -8.47 2.09
N ALA A 14 -6.41 -7.39 1.93
CA ALA A 14 -6.83 -6.03 2.24
C ALA A 14 -6.01 -5.05 1.43
N ALA A 15 -6.64 -4.05 0.81
CA ALA A 15 -5.96 -3.09 -0.05
C ALA A 15 -6.63 -1.71 0.01
N SER A 16 -5.81 -0.67 0.12
CA SER A 16 -6.23 0.73 -0.01
C SER A 16 -5.36 1.50 -1.01
N GLY A 17 -4.20 0.96 -1.39
CA GLY A 17 -3.24 1.63 -2.25
C GLY A 17 -2.12 0.72 -2.73
N GLY A 18 -1.07 1.34 -3.28
CA GLY A 18 0.04 0.62 -3.91
C GLY A 18 0.90 -0.22 -2.97
N LEU A 19 0.90 0.08 -1.66
CA LEU A 19 1.54 -0.79 -0.68
C LEU A 19 0.99 -2.22 -0.77
N ALA A 20 -0.34 -2.37 -0.86
CA ALA A 20 -0.98 -3.67 -0.96
C ALA A 20 -0.52 -4.46 -2.19
N ASP A 21 -0.36 -3.79 -3.34
CA ASP A 21 0.12 -4.42 -4.58
C ASP A 21 1.57 -4.88 -4.46
N VAL A 22 2.43 -4.08 -3.83
CA VAL A 22 3.82 -4.45 -3.58
C VAL A 22 3.90 -5.66 -2.67
N ILE A 23 3.18 -5.68 -1.54
CA ILE A 23 3.23 -6.81 -0.59
C ILE A 23 2.55 -8.06 -1.17
N GLY A 24 1.54 -7.91 -2.02
CA GLY A 24 0.89 -9.03 -2.71
C GLY A 24 1.72 -9.66 -3.83
N SER A 25 2.76 -8.95 -4.31
CA SER A 25 3.52 -9.36 -5.50
C SER A 25 5.00 -9.64 -5.22
N LEU A 26 5.69 -8.74 -4.52
CA LEU A 26 7.14 -8.80 -4.32
C LEU A 26 7.60 -10.06 -3.57
N PRO A 27 6.96 -10.48 -2.44
CA PRO A 27 7.35 -11.70 -1.74
C PRO A 27 7.28 -12.94 -2.65
N ALA A 28 6.20 -13.06 -3.45
CA ALA A 28 6.03 -14.16 -4.38
C ALA A 28 7.05 -14.13 -5.54
N ALA A 29 7.38 -12.93 -6.04
CA ALA A 29 8.39 -12.77 -7.09
C ALA A 29 9.78 -13.16 -6.59
N LEU A 30 10.15 -12.75 -5.38
CA LEU A 30 11.42 -13.14 -4.75
C LEU A 30 11.47 -14.64 -4.47
N LYS A 31 10.38 -15.24 -3.95
CA LYS A 31 10.27 -16.69 -3.74
C LYS A 31 10.42 -17.46 -5.04
N LYS A 32 9.89 -16.96 -6.15
CA LYS A 32 10.05 -17.55 -7.48
C LYS A 32 11.49 -17.47 -7.98
N GLN A 33 12.17 -16.35 -7.71
CA GLN A 33 13.57 -16.16 -8.09
C GLN A 33 14.52 -17.00 -7.25
N ASN A 34 14.28 -17.12 -5.96
CA ASN A 34 15.08 -17.88 -4.99
C ASN A 34 14.17 -18.85 -4.22
N PRO A 35 13.87 -20.03 -4.76
CA PRO A 35 12.95 -21.00 -4.15
C PRO A 35 13.36 -21.48 -2.75
N GLU A 36 14.65 -21.44 -2.41
CA GLU A 36 15.19 -21.83 -1.12
C GLU A 36 14.96 -20.79 -0.01
N ASP A 37 14.62 -19.55 -0.37
CA ASP A 37 14.34 -18.52 0.61
C ASP A 37 12.99 -18.78 1.31
N ASP A 38 12.95 -18.66 2.64
CA ASP A 38 11.70 -18.73 3.42
C ASP A 38 11.17 -17.30 3.61
N ILE A 39 10.24 -16.92 2.74
CA ILE A 39 9.64 -15.59 2.70
C ILE A 39 8.22 -15.66 3.25
N ARG A 40 7.95 -14.86 4.27
CA ARG A 40 6.65 -14.80 4.94
C ARG A 40 6.18 -13.36 5.08
N VAL A 41 4.87 -13.19 5.17
CA VAL A 41 4.22 -11.89 5.36
C VAL A 41 3.40 -11.94 6.64
N ILE A 42 3.38 -10.86 7.41
CA ILE A 42 2.50 -10.72 8.57
C ILE A 42 1.73 -9.40 8.46
N MET A 43 0.42 -9.46 8.67
CA MET A 43 -0.49 -8.32 8.57
C MET A 43 -1.68 -8.46 9.53
N PRO A 44 -2.44 -7.38 9.80
CA PRO A 44 -3.67 -7.49 10.57
C PRO A 44 -4.75 -8.30 9.86
N LEU A 45 -5.59 -9.01 10.62
CA LEU A 45 -6.80 -9.67 10.13
C LEU A 45 -7.98 -8.69 10.13
N TYR A 46 -8.14 -7.95 9.06
CA TYR A 46 -9.22 -6.95 8.96
C TYR A 46 -10.60 -7.56 8.80
N GLY A 47 -11.61 -6.89 9.40
CA GLY A 47 -13.03 -7.22 9.23
C GLY A 47 -13.51 -7.20 7.77
N THR A 48 -12.86 -6.42 6.93
CA THR A 48 -13.16 -6.26 5.50
C THR A 48 -12.59 -7.34 4.59
N MET A 49 -11.81 -8.30 5.13
CA MET A 49 -11.30 -9.42 4.34
C MET A 49 -12.45 -10.24 3.74
N ASP A 50 -12.33 -10.57 2.46
CA ASP A 50 -13.32 -11.39 1.74
C ASP A 50 -13.56 -12.75 2.42
N ALA A 51 -14.83 -13.17 2.47
CA ALA A 51 -15.25 -14.41 3.13
C ALA A 51 -14.55 -15.64 2.54
N ALA A 52 -14.34 -15.68 1.23
CA ALA A 52 -13.65 -16.79 0.57
C ALA A 52 -12.18 -16.96 1.01
N TRP A 53 -11.54 -15.87 1.47
CA TRP A 53 -10.21 -15.95 2.08
C TRP A 53 -10.29 -16.31 3.55
N ARG A 54 -11.30 -15.79 4.30
CA ARG A 54 -11.49 -16.14 5.71
C ARG A 54 -11.69 -17.63 5.92
N GLU A 55 -12.45 -18.28 5.05
CA GLU A 55 -12.71 -19.75 5.10
C GLU A 55 -11.44 -20.59 4.90
N LYS A 56 -10.40 -20.03 4.28
CA LYS A 56 -9.11 -20.71 4.04
C LYS A 56 -8.10 -20.51 5.16
N LEU A 57 -8.43 -19.69 6.16
CA LEU A 57 -7.51 -19.41 7.25
C LEU A 57 -7.39 -20.61 8.19
N THR A 58 -6.16 -20.93 8.57
CA THR A 58 -5.86 -21.94 9.59
C THR A 58 -5.43 -21.21 10.86
N PHE A 59 -6.14 -21.46 11.96
CA PHE A 59 -5.72 -20.98 13.26
C PHE A 59 -4.44 -21.69 13.72
N LEU A 60 -3.46 -20.92 14.17
CA LEU A 60 -2.17 -21.44 14.63
C LEU A 60 -2.03 -21.40 16.15
N THR A 61 -2.17 -20.23 16.74
CA THR A 61 -1.96 -20.00 18.16
C THR A 61 -2.65 -18.71 18.61
N SER A 62 -2.68 -18.49 19.90
CA SER A 62 -3.07 -17.22 20.50
C SER A 62 -2.26 -16.92 21.73
N ARG A 63 -2.08 -15.65 22.03
CA ARG A 63 -1.45 -15.15 23.25
C ARG A 63 -2.06 -13.84 23.71
N THR A 64 -1.72 -13.40 24.88
CA THR A 64 -1.94 -12.03 25.32
C THR A 64 -0.72 -11.19 24.95
N VAL A 65 -0.93 -10.08 24.26
CA VAL A 65 0.10 -9.08 23.96
C VAL A 65 -0.14 -7.88 24.87
N SER A 66 0.91 -7.49 25.59
CA SER A 66 0.87 -6.35 26.51
C SER A 66 1.47 -5.12 25.87
N LEU A 67 0.73 -4.02 25.93
CA LEU A 67 1.16 -2.72 25.48
C LEU A 67 0.96 -1.73 26.64
N ASN A 68 2.00 -1.51 27.44
CA ASN A 68 1.94 -0.84 28.71
C ASN A 68 0.91 -1.56 29.64
N TRP A 69 -0.12 -0.88 30.14
CA TRP A 69 -1.16 -1.45 31.00
C TRP A 69 -2.25 -2.23 30.22
N ARG A 70 -2.30 -2.09 28.91
CA ARG A 70 -3.24 -2.79 28.04
C ARG A 70 -2.81 -4.22 27.82
N ASN A 71 -3.70 -5.16 28.09
CA ASN A 71 -3.50 -6.59 27.82
C ASN A 71 -4.56 -7.05 26.84
N GLN A 72 -4.15 -7.35 25.61
CA GLN A 72 -5.06 -7.64 24.52
C GLN A 72 -4.86 -9.04 23.98
N TYR A 73 -5.97 -9.69 23.63
CA TYR A 73 -5.94 -10.95 22.90
C TYR A 73 -5.25 -10.76 21.54
N CYS A 74 -4.45 -11.73 21.18
CA CYS A 74 -3.77 -11.81 19.90
C CYS A 74 -3.89 -13.23 19.35
N GLY A 75 -4.83 -13.46 18.44
CA GLY A 75 -4.91 -14.69 17.67
C GLY A 75 -4.02 -14.61 16.43
N VAL A 76 -3.54 -15.76 15.99
CA VAL A 76 -2.74 -15.87 14.77
C VAL A 76 -3.35 -16.90 13.85
N PHE A 77 -3.69 -16.46 12.65
CA PHE A 77 -4.12 -17.31 11.56
C PHE A 77 -3.08 -17.32 10.46
N SER A 78 -3.11 -18.35 9.61
CA SER A 78 -2.27 -18.42 8.43
C SER A 78 -3.03 -18.85 7.18
N ALA A 79 -2.52 -18.42 6.03
CA ALA A 79 -2.87 -18.95 4.72
C ALA A 79 -1.64 -18.95 3.82
N VAL A 80 -1.67 -19.76 2.76
CA VAL A 80 -0.65 -19.74 1.71
C VAL A 80 -1.21 -19.09 0.47
N TYR A 81 -0.52 -18.05 -0.03
CA TYR A 81 -0.85 -17.39 -1.28
C TYR A 81 0.39 -17.29 -2.16
N ARG A 82 0.33 -17.77 -3.39
CA ARG A 82 1.46 -17.77 -4.35
C ARG A 82 2.78 -18.32 -3.77
N ASN A 83 2.69 -19.43 -3.02
CA ASN A 83 3.81 -20.08 -2.34
C ASN A 83 4.49 -19.23 -1.25
N VAL A 84 3.83 -18.19 -0.74
CA VAL A 84 4.24 -17.39 0.41
C VAL A 84 3.28 -17.65 1.56
N THR A 85 3.82 -17.86 2.77
CA THR A 85 3.03 -17.97 3.99
C THR A 85 2.66 -16.58 4.49
N TYR A 86 1.37 -16.34 4.67
CA TYR A 86 0.81 -15.16 5.28
C TYR A 86 0.33 -15.46 6.70
N TYR A 87 0.69 -14.64 7.63
CA TYR A 87 0.18 -14.62 9.00
C TYR A 87 -0.75 -13.43 9.17
N PHE A 88 -1.86 -13.67 9.87
CA PHE A 88 -2.87 -12.66 10.15
C PHE A 88 -3.03 -12.52 11.66
N ILE A 89 -2.82 -11.31 12.16
CA ILE A 89 -3.00 -10.95 13.57
C ILE A 89 -4.46 -10.64 13.83
N ASP A 90 -5.11 -11.52 14.57
CA ASP A 90 -6.51 -11.38 14.93
C ASP A 90 -6.68 -10.66 16.26
N ASN A 91 -7.38 -9.54 16.20
CA ASN A 91 -7.96 -8.83 17.31
C ASN A 91 -9.15 -8.03 16.77
N GLU A 92 -10.37 -8.52 17.02
CA GLU A 92 -11.59 -7.87 16.50
C GLU A 92 -11.77 -6.44 17.03
N TYR A 93 -11.35 -6.15 18.25
CA TYR A 93 -11.45 -4.81 18.83
C TYR A 93 -10.68 -3.80 18.00
N TYR A 94 -9.47 -4.15 17.52
CA TYR A 94 -8.62 -3.27 16.73
C TYR A 94 -8.90 -3.33 15.21
N PHE A 95 -9.21 -4.52 14.66
CA PHE A 95 -9.16 -4.72 13.21
C PHE A 95 -10.51 -5.04 12.55
N LYS A 96 -11.58 -5.23 13.32
CA LYS A 96 -12.94 -5.37 12.77
C LYS A 96 -13.59 -4.00 12.61
N ARG A 97 -13.04 -3.21 11.70
CA ARG A 97 -13.46 -1.84 11.39
C ARG A 97 -13.93 -1.75 9.94
N ALA A 98 -14.64 -0.66 9.60
CA ALA A 98 -15.11 -0.41 8.23
C ALA A 98 -13.99 0.00 7.27
N SER A 99 -12.93 0.61 7.81
CA SER A 99 -11.77 1.09 7.05
C SER A 99 -10.47 0.49 7.60
N LEU A 100 -9.44 0.47 6.76
CA LEU A 100 -8.11 0.02 7.18
C LEU A 100 -7.42 1.09 8.05
N TYR A 101 -7.67 2.36 7.77
CA TYR A 101 -7.00 3.52 8.36
C TYR A 101 -8.00 4.64 8.66
N GLY A 102 -7.54 5.64 9.41
CA GLY A 102 -8.33 6.83 9.71
C GLY A 102 -9.16 6.74 10.99
N GLU A 103 -8.93 5.71 11.80
CA GLU A 103 -9.57 5.59 13.10
C GLU A 103 -8.82 6.42 14.16
N PHE A 104 -9.53 6.94 15.15
CA PHE A 104 -8.94 7.78 16.19
C PHE A 104 -7.86 7.06 17.00
N ASP A 105 -7.92 5.74 17.08
CA ASP A 105 -7.02 4.86 17.81
C ASP A 105 -5.96 4.17 16.92
N ASP A 106 -5.71 4.68 15.71
CA ASP A 106 -4.74 4.09 14.79
C ASP A 106 -3.35 3.93 15.42
N GLY A 107 -2.92 4.86 16.28
CA GLY A 107 -1.66 4.73 17.01
C GLY A 107 -1.59 3.49 17.87
N GLU A 108 -2.65 3.22 18.64
CA GLU A 108 -2.74 2.06 19.54
C GLU A 108 -2.88 0.74 18.76
N ARG A 109 -3.74 0.71 17.73
CA ARG A 109 -3.97 -0.47 16.88
C ARG A 109 -2.67 -0.96 16.24
N PHE A 110 -1.92 -0.05 15.63
CA PHE A 110 -0.69 -0.42 14.94
C PHE A 110 0.48 -0.61 15.90
N ALA A 111 0.47 0.01 17.08
CA ALA A 111 1.41 -0.33 18.15
C ALA A 111 1.18 -1.77 18.64
N PHE A 112 -0.07 -2.17 18.89
CA PHE A 112 -0.43 -3.55 19.19
C PHE A 112 0.02 -4.51 18.10
N PHE A 113 -0.28 -4.22 16.83
CA PHE A 113 0.15 -5.03 15.70
C PHE A 113 1.67 -5.24 15.69
N CYS A 114 2.43 -4.15 15.76
CA CYS A 114 3.89 -4.21 15.74
C CYS A 114 4.48 -4.95 16.96
N ARG A 115 3.87 -4.81 18.13
CA ARG A 115 4.26 -5.54 19.33
C ARG A 115 4.00 -7.03 19.15
N ALA A 116 2.82 -7.40 18.68
CA ALA A 116 2.44 -8.77 18.36
C ALA A 116 3.42 -9.42 17.39
N VAL A 117 3.78 -8.72 16.29
CA VAL A 117 4.76 -9.22 15.30
C VAL A 117 6.06 -9.67 15.97
N VAL A 118 6.64 -8.85 16.83
CA VAL A 118 7.93 -9.17 17.45
C VAL A 118 7.77 -10.27 18.50
N GLU A 119 6.71 -10.24 19.30
CA GLU A 119 6.49 -11.23 20.35
C GLU A 119 6.12 -12.63 19.83
N LEU A 120 5.57 -12.72 18.64
CA LEU A 120 5.15 -13.99 18.03
C LEU A 120 6.28 -14.75 17.33
N LEU A 121 7.47 -14.18 17.14
CA LEU A 121 8.55 -14.88 16.44
C LEU A 121 8.90 -16.23 17.07
N PRO A 122 8.97 -16.38 18.40
CA PRO A 122 9.17 -17.69 19.07
C PRO A 122 7.98 -18.63 18.87
N ASP A 123 6.75 -18.12 18.99
CA ASP A 123 5.52 -18.95 18.86
C ASP A 123 5.35 -19.51 17.45
N LEU A 124 5.87 -18.79 16.45
CA LEU A 124 5.88 -19.20 15.04
C LEU A 124 7.10 -20.05 14.65
N ASP A 125 8.01 -20.30 15.59
CA ASP A 125 9.33 -20.91 15.33
C ASP A 125 10.03 -20.27 14.13
N PHE A 126 9.95 -18.93 14.05
CA PHE A 126 10.45 -18.18 12.90
C PHE A 126 11.19 -16.90 13.31
N PHE A 127 12.49 -17.02 13.45
CA PHE A 127 13.36 -15.85 13.56
C PHE A 127 13.90 -15.52 12.17
N PRO A 128 13.49 -14.39 11.55
CA PRO A 128 13.95 -14.02 10.23
C PRO A 128 15.38 -13.51 10.23
N ASP A 129 16.10 -13.67 9.12
CA ASP A 129 17.37 -12.97 8.88
C ASP A 129 17.10 -11.47 8.65
N VAL A 130 15.96 -11.14 8.02
CA VAL A 130 15.53 -9.77 7.74
C VAL A 130 14.07 -9.58 8.13
N LEU A 131 13.79 -8.60 8.99
CA LEU A 131 12.45 -8.04 9.22
C LEU A 131 12.31 -6.79 8.34
N HIS A 132 11.38 -6.83 7.39
CA HIS A 132 11.14 -5.76 6.43
C HIS A 132 9.80 -5.09 6.71
N ALA A 133 9.83 -3.92 7.31
CA ALA A 133 8.65 -3.15 7.68
C ALA A 133 8.31 -2.08 6.63
N HIS A 134 7.02 -1.84 6.44
CA HIS A 134 6.48 -0.96 5.40
C HIS A 134 5.59 0.13 5.99
N ASP A 135 5.94 1.39 5.74
CA ASP A 135 5.27 2.60 6.20
C ASP A 135 5.13 2.71 7.73
N TRP A 136 4.54 3.81 8.21
CA TRP A 136 4.48 4.14 9.62
C TRP A 136 3.71 3.10 10.46
N GLN A 137 2.74 2.41 9.86
CA GLN A 137 1.95 1.37 10.53
C GLN A 137 2.79 0.18 10.99
N ALA A 138 3.91 -0.08 10.32
CA ALA A 138 4.84 -1.14 10.68
C ALA A 138 6.13 -0.61 11.36
N ALA A 139 6.26 0.71 11.52
CA ALA A 139 7.47 1.35 12.03
C ALA A 139 7.88 0.87 13.42
N LEU A 140 6.90 0.69 14.32
CA LEU A 140 7.15 0.23 15.69
C LEU A 140 7.70 -1.20 15.73
N ALA A 141 7.49 -2.05 14.74
CA ALA A 141 8.11 -3.37 14.69
C ALA A 141 9.64 -3.28 14.62
N VAL A 142 10.16 -2.33 13.82
CA VAL A 142 11.59 -2.02 13.75
C VAL A 142 12.10 -1.43 15.07
N ILE A 143 11.36 -0.47 15.62
CA ILE A 143 11.74 0.23 16.86
C ILE A 143 11.76 -0.77 18.04
N TYR A 144 10.71 -1.56 18.23
CA TYR A 144 10.66 -2.59 19.28
C TYR A 144 11.78 -3.61 19.12
N LEU A 145 11.98 -4.13 17.91
CA LEU A 145 13.06 -5.09 17.66
C LEU A 145 14.41 -4.53 18.10
N LYS A 146 14.75 -3.30 17.73
CA LYS A 146 16.05 -2.71 18.04
C LYS A 146 16.18 -2.22 19.48
N ARG A 147 15.09 -1.73 20.10
CA ARG A 147 15.15 -1.07 21.43
C ARG A 147 14.75 -1.97 22.60
N LYS A 148 13.88 -2.96 22.36
CA LYS A 148 13.38 -3.83 23.43
C LYS A 148 13.85 -5.28 23.32
N TYR A 149 14.02 -5.80 22.10
CA TYR A 149 14.29 -7.23 21.88
C TYR A 149 15.69 -7.52 21.34
N GLY A 150 16.38 -6.55 20.75
CA GLY A 150 17.63 -6.75 20.02
C GLY A 150 18.80 -7.32 20.82
N PHE A 151 18.71 -7.38 22.14
CA PHE A 151 19.70 -7.99 23.02
C PHE A 151 19.32 -9.42 23.46
N MET A 152 18.13 -9.89 23.08
CA MET A 152 17.65 -11.22 23.44
C MET A 152 18.12 -12.26 22.41
N GLU A 153 18.28 -13.50 22.89
CA GLU A 153 18.61 -14.64 22.03
C GLU A 153 17.56 -14.81 20.93
N GLY A 154 18.00 -15.11 19.70
CA GLY A 154 17.16 -15.19 18.51
C GLY A 154 16.88 -13.85 17.81
N TYR A 155 16.83 -12.73 18.56
CA TYR A 155 16.53 -11.41 17.99
C TYR A 155 17.77 -10.62 17.59
N SER A 156 18.90 -10.82 18.27
CA SER A 156 20.12 -10.01 18.10
C SER A 156 20.70 -10.00 16.68
N ASN A 157 20.45 -11.07 15.93
CA ASN A 157 20.97 -11.23 14.57
C ASN A 157 19.99 -10.73 13.47
N ILE A 158 18.77 -10.35 13.84
CA ILE A 158 17.77 -9.89 12.86
C ILE A 158 18.15 -8.52 12.31
N ARG A 159 18.37 -8.45 11.01
CA ARG A 159 18.54 -7.19 10.29
C ARG A 159 17.20 -6.58 9.97
N THR A 160 17.16 -5.25 9.84
CA THR A 160 15.92 -4.52 9.58
C THR A 160 16.01 -3.71 8.30
N ALA A 161 14.97 -3.83 7.48
CA ALA A 161 14.70 -2.94 6.36
C ALA A 161 13.41 -2.17 6.61
N PHE A 162 13.36 -0.91 6.25
CA PHE A 162 12.19 -0.07 6.34
C PHE A 162 11.91 0.60 5.00
N THR A 163 10.72 0.37 4.42
CA THR A 163 10.33 0.98 3.14
C THR A 163 9.31 2.10 3.38
N ILE A 164 9.60 3.27 2.81
CA ILE A 164 8.71 4.42 2.74
C ILE A 164 7.98 4.38 1.40
N HIS A 165 6.67 4.10 1.41
CA HIS A 165 5.82 4.18 0.23
C HIS A 165 5.26 5.58 0.04
N ASN A 166 4.86 6.22 1.15
CA ASN A 166 4.36 7.60 1.12
C ASN A 166 4.83 8.37 2.37
N ILE A 167 5.78 9.28 2.19
CA ILE A 167 6.36 10.08 3.27
C ILE A 167 5.38 11.09 3.89
N GLN A 168 4.25 11.36 3.25
CA GLN A 168 3.22 12.25 3.79
C GLN A 168 2.62 11.69 5.08
N TYR A 169 2.47 10.35 5.16
CA TYR A 169 1.89 9.67 6.32
C TYR A 169 3.00 9.16 7.23
N GLN A 170 3.26 9.87 8.34
CA GLN A 170 4.44 9.66 9.19
C GLN A 170 4.14 8.99 10.53
N GLY A 171 2.87 8.80 10.88
CA GLY A 171 2.47 8.33 12.21
C GLY A 171 2.84 9.35 13.28
N LYS A 172 2.17 10.53 13.24
CA LYS A 172 2.39 11.64 14.18
C LYS A 172 1.35 11.58 15.30
N PHE A 173 1.82 11.63 16.55
CA PHE A 173 0.98 11.53 17.75
C PHE A 173 1.48 12.48 18.86
N GLY A 174 0.65 12.73 19.86
CA GLY A 174 1.05 13.55 21.00
C GLY A 174 2.21 12.91 21.79
N LEU A 175 3.00 13.73 22.48
CA LEU A 175 4.15 13.28 23.27
C LEU A 175 3.76 12.35 24.44
N ASP A 176 2.56 12.52 24.97
CA ASP A 176 1.95 11.67 25.99
C ASP A 176 1.78 10.21 25.54
N SER A 177 1.69 9.97 24.24
CA SER A 177 1.60 8.64 23.66
C SER A 177 2.89 7.80 23.79
N LEU A 178 4.04 8.40 24.11
CA LEU A 178 5.34 7.73 24.14
C LEU A 178 5.32 6.45 24.98
N SER A 179 4.96 6.56 26.24
CA SER A 179 4.92 5.43 27.17
C SER A 179 3.52 4.83 27.26
N ASP A 180 2.46 5.64 27.23
CA ASP A 180 1.10 5.16 27.40
C ASP A 180 0.61 4.29 26.23
N VAL A 181 0.79 4.78 25.00
CA VAL A 181 0.30 4.10 23.78
C VAL A 181 1.38 3.22 23.14
N PHE A 182 2.61 3.73 23.04
CA PHE A 182 3.67 3.03 22.31
C PHE A 182 4.57 2.18 23.21
N ASP A 183 4.36 2.20 24.54
CA ASP A 183 5.17 1.44 25.49
C ASP A 183 6.67 1.60 25.24
N LEU A 184 7.09 2.82 24.89
CA LEU A 184 8.49 3.21 24.73
C LEU A 184 9.03 3.83 26.02
N MET A 185 10.32 3.65 26.27
CA MET A 185 10.99 4.20 27.45
C MET A 185 11.24 5.70 27.26
N PRO A 186 11.34 6.49 28.35
CA PRO A 186 11.78 7.89 28.25
C PRO A 186 13.11 8.07 27.50
N SER A 187 14.01 7.09 27.57
CA SER A 187 15.27 7.06 26.82
C SER A 187 15.09 6.93 25.30
N ASP A 188 13.91 6.54 24.82
CA ASP A 188 13.60 6.42 23.41
C ASP A 188 13.00 7.71 22.83
N HIS A 189 12.76 8.73 23.67
CA HIS A 189 12.17 9.99 23.30
C HIS A 189 12.89 10.64 22.10
N GLU A 190 14.22 10.78 22.16
CA GLU A 190 15.01 11.41 21.09
C GLU A 190 14.93 10.67 19.76
N ILE A 191 14.61 9.37 19.79
CA ILE A 191 14.49 8.54 18.59
C ILE A 191 13.20 8.86 17.84
N VAL A 192 12.10 9.08 18.57
CA VAL A 192 10.76 9.23 17.97
C VAL A 192 10.21 10.65 18.04
N GLU A 193 10.70 11.52 18.92
CA GLU A 193 10.26 12.92 19.00
C GLU A 193 10.76 13.71 17.79
N TYR A 194 9.87 14.45 17.14
CA TYR A 194 10.21 15.36 16.06
C TYR A 194 9.17 16.48 15.91
N GLY A 195 9.64 17.73 16.05
CA GLY A 195 8.78 18.89 15.89
C GLY A 195 7.67 19.01 16.94
N GLY A 196 7.94 18.56 18.19
CA GLY A 196 6.99 18.63 19.30
C GLY A 196 5.95 17.50 19.31
N CYS A 197 6.14 16.45 18.52
CA CYS A 197 5.27 15.26 18.52
C CYS A 197 6.08 13.96 18.38
N ILE A 198 5.45 12.84 18.67
CA ILE A 198 5.98 11.53 18.30
C ILE A 198 5.84 11.36 16.78
N ASN A 199 6.91 10.93 16.11
CA ASN A 199 6.94 10.61 14.69
C ASN A 199 7.52 9.21 14.51
N LEU A 200 6.64 8.24 14.23
CA LEU A 200 7.03 6.83 14.17
C LEU A 200 7.90 6.54 12.95
N MET A 201 7.66 7.22 11.82
CA MET A 201 8.50 7.06 10.63
C MET A 201 9.93 7.53 10.89
N LYS A 202 10.14 8.66 11.58
CA LYS A 202 11.47 9.08 12.04
C LYS A 202 12.14 8.00 12.86
N GLY A 203 11.41 7.43 13.82
CA GLY A 203 11.94 6.38 14.68
C GLY A 203 12.40 5.16 13.88
N ALA A 204 11.61 4.72 12.91
CA ALA A 204 11.98 3.61 12.02
C ALA A 204 13.18 3.95 11.12
N ILE A 205 13.25 5.18 10.57
CA ILE A 205 14.42 5.63 9.80
C ILE A 205 15.68 5.58 10.65
N ILE A 206 15.64 5.99 11.91
CA ILE A 206 16.81 5.94 12.80
C ILE A 206 17.20 4.50 13.12
N CYS A 207 16.25 3.65 13.47
CA CYS A 207 16.49 2.31 13.97
C CYS A 207 16.81 1.28 12.88
N ALA A 208 16.28 1.42 11.66
CA ALA A 208 16.49 0.44 10.60
C ALA A 208 17.95 0.36 10.13
N ASP A 209 18.40 -0.83 9.75
CA ASP A 209 19.73 -1.03 9.15
C ASP A 209 19.76 -0.52 7.69
N LYS A 210 18.63 -0.63 6.97
CA LYS A 210 18.43 -0.07 5.62
C LYS A 210 17.08 0.63 5.53
N VAL A 211 17.05 1.72 4.79
CA VAL A 211 15.82 2.46 4.45
C VAL A 211 15.69 2.45 2.94
N THR A 212 14.51 2.14 2.44
CA THR A 212 14.23 2.18 1.02
C THR A 212 12.99 3.02 0.74
N THR A 213 12.87 3.49 -0.50
CA THR A 213 11.64 4.09 -1.02
C THR A 213 11.39 3.58 -2.44
N VAL A 214 10.25 3.94 -3.01
CA VAL A 214 9.67 3.27 -4.18
C VAL A 214 10.18 3.73 -5.54
N SER A 215 11.14 4.68 -5.58
CA SER A 215 11.89 4.97 -6.81
C SER A 215 13.24 5.65 -6.51
N PRO A 216 14.26 5.53 -7.39
CA PRO A 216 15.51 6.27 -7.27
C PRO A 216 15.29 7.78 -7.22
N THR A 217 14.45 8.31 -8.11
CA THR A 217 14.10 9.74 -8.14
C THR A 217 13.44 10.18 -6.83
N TYR A 218 12.48 9.39 -6.31
CA TYR A 218 11.83 9.71 -5.05
C TYR A 218 12.80 9.69 -3.87
N ALA A 219 13.81 8.81 -3.87
CA ALA A 219 14.85 8.82 -2.84
C ALA A 219 15.65 10.13 -2.82
N GLU A 220 15.83 10.77 -3.97
CA GLU A 220 16.47 12.10 -4.08
C GLU A 220 15.50 13.22 -3.70
N GLU A 221 14.27 13.17 -4.16
CA GLU A 221 13.22 14.17 -3.91
C GLU A 221 12.92 14.33 -2.41
N ILE A 222 12.76 13.24 -1.67
CA ILE A 222 12.47 13.29 -0.22
C ILE A 222 13.62 13.82 0.63
N LEU A 223 14.81 14.02 0.05
CA LEU A 223 15.90 14.76 0.70
C LEU A 223 15.71 16.27 0.63
N SER A 224 14.73 16.77 -0.12
CA SER A 224 14.46 18.22 -0.22
C SER A 224 13.27 18.63 0.65
N PRO A 225 13.24 19.86 1.19
CA PRO A 225 12.11 20.35 1.99
C PRO A 225 10.76 20.33 1.26
N LYS A 226 10.79 20.43 -0.07
CA LYS A 226 9.59 20.48 -0.91
C LYS A 226 8.80 19.15 -0.87
N PHE A 227 9.49 18.01 -0.77
CA PHE A 227 8.88 16.69 -0.91
C PHE A 227 8.98 15.83 0.36
N SER A 228 9.76 16.26 1.36
CA SER A 228 10.03 15.50 2.58
C SER A 228 8.92 15.55 3.63
N HIS A 229 7.96 16.43 3.48
CA HIS A 229 6.98 16.75 4.52
C HIS A 229 7.64 17.03 5.90
N GLY A 230 8.84 17.67 5.85
CA GLY A 230 9.62 18.06 7.01
C GLY A 230 10.62 17.03 7.51
N LEU A 231 10.73 15.85 6.90
CA LEU A 231 11.71 14.81 7.30
C LEU A 231 13.06 14.91 6.60
N ASP A 232 13.28 15.89 5.71
CA ASP A 232 14.56 16.04 4.99
C ASP A 232 15.80 16.16 5.90
N PRO A 233 15.78 16.81 7.08
CA PRO A 233 16.95 16.84 7.96
C PRO A 233 17.31 15.43 8.46
N ILE A 234 16.30 14.63 8.80
CA ILE A 234 16.49 13.24 9.26
C ILE A 234 16.98 12.35 8.11
N LEU A 235 16.34 12.43 6.94
CA LEU A 235 16.74 11.66 5.77
C LEU A 235 18.16 11.99 5.30
N LYS A 236 18.55 13.26 5.30
CA LYS A 236 19.94 13.69 4.99
C LYS A 236 20.95 13.13 5.99
N MET A 237 20.63 13.15 7.28
CA MET A 237 21.50 12.58 8.32
C MET A 237 21.73 11.07 8.10
N PHE A 238 20.73 10.37 7.61
CA PHE A 238 20.77 8.92 7.39
C PHE A 238 20.80 8.52 5.91
N GLN A 239 21.17 9.43 5.00
CA GLN A 239 21.18 9.18 3.54
C GLN A 239 22.04 7.99 3.13
N GLY A 240 23.11 7.68 3.89
CA GLY A 240 23.99 6.53 3.59
C GLY A 240 23.29 5.16 3.66
N LYS A 241 22.10 5.06 4.26
CA LYS A 241 21.30 3.83 4.27
C LYS A 241 20.01 3.94 3.46
N LEU A 242 19.73 5.09 2.82
CA LEU A 242 18.59 5.32 1.96
C LEU A 242 18.90 4.88 0.52
N SER A 243 17.97 4.18 -0.09
CA SER A 243 18.02 3.84 -1.52
C SER A 243 16.60 3.79 -2.11
N GLY A 244 16.50 4.14 -3.39
CA GLY A 244 15.25 4.05 -4.15
C GLY A 244 15.23 2.77 -4.99
N ILE A 245 14.12 2.03 -4.92
CA ILE A 245 13.90 0.81 -5.69
C ILE A 245 12.56 0.95 -6.39
N LEU A 246 12.57 0.97 -7.73
CA LEU A 246 11.35 1.10 -8.50
C LEU A 246 10.45 -0.12 -8.30
N ASN A 247 9.16 0.12 -8.03
CA ASN A 247 8.19 -0.95 -7.92
C ASN A 247 8.03 -1.69 -9.25
N GLY A 248 7.95 -3.00 -9.18
CA GLY A 248 7.61 -3.84 -10.31
C GLY A 248 6.11 -3.97 -10.50
N ILE A 249 5.73 -4.58 -11.61
CA ILE A 249 4.34 -4.94 -11.91
C ILE A 249 4.16 -6.47 -11.84
N ASP A 250 3.03 -6.91 -11.32
CA ASP A 250 2.63 -8.32 -11.38
C ASP A 250 2.23 -8.71 -12.81
N LYS A 251 3.17 -9.31 -13.53
CA LYS A 251 2.99 -9.72 -14.93
C LYS A 251 1.97 -10.85 -15.13
N ASP A 252 1.58 -11.56 -14.09
CA ASP A 252 0.54 -12.59 -14.19
C ASP A 252 -0.84 -11.98 -13.94
N TYR A 253 -0.97 -11.07 -12.97
CA TYR A 253 -2.22 -10.40 -12.63
C TYR A 253 -2.67 -9.37 -13.69
N TYR A 254 -1.73 -8.57 -14.20
CA TYR A 254 -2.02 -7.51 -15.17
C TYR A 254 -1.84 -7.93 -16.64
N SER A 255 -1.48 -9.21 -16.90
CA SER A 255 -1.28 -9.67 -18.28
C SER A 255 -2.59 -9.75 -19.07
N PRO A 256 -2.78 -8.95 -20.13
CA PRO A 256 -3.99 -9.04 -20.94
C PRO A 256 -4.08 -10.32 -21.78
N SER A 257 -2.97 -11.05 -21.92
CA SER A 257 -2.95 -12.35 -22.61
C SER A 257 -3.37 -13.53 -21.70
N LYS A 258 -3.29 -13.37 -20.37
CA LYS A 258 -3.62 -14.42 -19.40
C LYS A 258 -4.92 -14.15 -18.65
N ASN A 259 -5.44 -12.94 -18.72
CA ASN A 259 -6.60 -12.53 -17.95
C ASN A 259 -7.90 -13.01 -18.60
N THR A 260 -8.56 -13.97 -17.98
CA THR A 260 -9.84 -14.55 -18.44
C THR A 260 -11.05 -13.67 -18.15
N GLU A 261 -10.90 -12.61 -17.37
CA GLU A 261 -11.98 -11.64 -17.07
C GLU A 261 -12.13 -10.57 -18.18
N LEU A 262 -11.18 -10.51 -19.12
CA LEU A 262 -11.24 -9.59 -20.24
C LEU A 262 -12.09 -10.17 -21.39
N PRO A 263 -12.85 -9.33 -22.12
CA PRO A 263 -13.65 -9.74 -23.27
C PRO A 263 -12.83 -10.43 -24.37
N ALA A 264 -11.59 -10.01 -24.55
CA ALA A 264 -10.66 -10.64 -25.48
C ALA A 264 -9.22 -10.51 -24.99
N SER A 265 -8.41 -11.54 -25.25
CA SER A 265 -6.98 -11.50 -24.97
C SER A 265 -6.21 -10.75 -26.05
N PHE A 266 -5.15 -10.04 -25.65
CA PHE A 266 -4.22 -9.37 -26.56
C PHE A 266 -2.80 -9.34 -25.99
N HIS A 267 -1.84 -9.04 -26.83
CA HIS A 267 -0.44 -8.81 -26.46
C HIS A 267 0.22 -7.92 -27.55
N VAL A 268 1.44 -7.43 -27.26
CA VAL A 268 2.14 -6.43 -28.11
C VAL A 268 2.18 -6.78 -29.60
N ASN A 269 2.25 -8.05 -29.97
CA ASN A 269 2.28 -8.50 -31.38
C ASN A 269 0.89 -8.87 -31.94
N LYS A 270 -0.19 -8.79 -31.14
CA LYS A 270 -1.57 -9.13 -31.54
C LYS A 270 -2.56 -8.26 -30.80
N MET A 271 -2.76 -7.04 -31.32
CA MET A 271 -3.56 -5.98 -30.67
C MET A 271 -5.05 -6.00 -30.98
N ALA A 272 -5.53 -6.88 -31.90
CA ALA A 272 -6.95 -6.91 -32.30
C ALA A 272 -7.90 -7.10 -31.09
N GLY A 273 -7.52 -7.88 -30.09
CA GLY A 273 -8.31 -8.05 -28.87
C GLY A 273 -8.49 -6.77 -28.05
N LYS A 274 -7.56 -5.81 -28.13
CA LYS A 274 -7.69 -4.52 -27.44
C LYS A 274 -8.85 -3.67 -27.99
N ALA A 275 -9.12 -3.74 -29.29
CA ALA A 275 -10.28 -3.07 -29.90
C ALA A 275 -11.59 -3.64 -29.34
N ILE A 276 -11.69 -4.97 -29.21
CA ILE A 276 -12.85 -5.64 -28.59
C ILE A 276 -13.00 -5.20 -27.12
N CYS A 277 -11.90 -5.15 -26.37
CA CYS A 277 -11.93 -4.67 -24.97
C CYS A 277 -12.40 -3.20 -24.88
N LYS A 278 -12.01 -2.35 -25.83
CA LYS A 278 -12.48 -0.96 -25.90
C LYS A 278 -13.97 -0.86 -26.13
N GLU A 279 -14.51 -1.57 -27.13
CA GLU A 279 -15.94 -1.57 -27.43
C GLU A 279 -16.77 -2.07 -26.23
N GLU A 280 -16.34 -3.17 -25.60
CA GLU A 280 -17.03 -3.72 -24.44
C GLU A 280 -16.94 -2.78 -23.21
N LEU A 281 -15.81 -2.08 -23.01
CA LEU A 281 -15.68 -1.05 -22.01
C LEU A 281 -16.67 0.10 -22.25
N GLN A 282 -16.74 0.63 -23.47
CA GLN A 282 -17.68 1.69 -23.82
C GLN A 282 -19.13 1.27 -23.54
N ARG A 283 -19.53 0.04 -23.89
CA ARG A 283 -20.86 -0.52 -23.58
C ARG A 283 -21.09 -0.64 -22.09
N ALA A 284 -20.11 -1.22 -21.36
CA ALA A 284 -20.24 -1.48 -19.92
C ALA A 284 -20.41 -0.20 -19.09
N VAL A 285 -19.77 0.90 -19.51
CA VAL A 285 -19.90 2.19 -18.82
C VAL A 285 -20.97 3.10 -19.41
N GLY A 286 -21.70 2.66 -20.46
CA GLY A 286 -22.78 3.40 -21.10
C GLY A 286 -22.31 4.59 -21.95
N LEU A 287 -21.11 4.54 -22.49
CA LEU A 287 -20.63 5.50 -23.51
C LEU A 287 -21.02 5.04 -24.90
N PRO A 288 -21.18 5.96 -25.86
CA PRO A 288 -21.31 5.61 -27.27
C PRO A 288 -20.13 4.76 -27.75
N VAL A 289 -20.44 3.63 -28.41
CA VAL A 289 -19.40 2.75 -28.97
C VAL A 289 -18.86 3.39 -30.25
N ASP A 290 -17.61 3.78 -30.22
CA ASP A 290 -16.90 4.40 -31.32
C ASP A 290 -15.46 3.85 -31.40
N PRO A 291 -15.11 3.08 -32.44
CA PRO A 291 -13.79 2.50 -32.60
C PRO A 291 -12.68 3.54 -32.81
N ASP A 292 -13.00 4.69 -33.37
CA ASP A 292 -12.02 5.72 -33.71
C ASP A 292 -11.80 6.72 -32.58
N LYS A 293 -12.80 6.96 -31.73
CA LYS A 293 -12.71 7.91 -30.63
C LYS A 293 -11.81 7.41 -29.51
N PRO A 294 -10.73 8.11 -29.16
CA PRO A 294 -9.83 7.69 -28.06
C PRO A 294 -10.56 7.64 -26.71
N VAL A 295 -10.34 6.57 -25.94
CA VAL A 295 -10.78 6.47 -24.55
C VAL A 295 -9.61 6.80 -23.63
N VAL A 296 -9.69 7.95 -23.00
CA VAL A 296 -8.74 8.39 -21.96
C VAL A 296 -9.29 7.96 -20.62
N ALA A 297 -8.45 7.38 -19.76
CA ALA A 297 -8.92 6.91 -18.46
C ALA A 297 -8.01 7.40 -17.33
N MET A 298 -8.60 7.50 -16.16
CA MET A 298 -7.91 7.77 -14.90
C MET A 298 -8.47 6.87 -13.82
N ILE A 299 -7.58 6.09 -13.17
CA ILE A 299 -7.91 5.20 -12.06
C ILE A 299 -7.06 5.63 -10.88
N THR A 300 -7.65 6.31 -9.91
CA THR A 300 -6.89 6.84 -8.76
C THR A 300 -7.79 7.18 -7.58
N ARG A 301 -7.20 7.38 -6.40
CA ARG A 301 -7.88 8.06 -5.31
C ARG A 301 -8.11 9.53 -5.69
N LEU A 302 -9.29 10.05 -5.38
CA LEU A 302 -9.64 11.43 -5.70
C LEU A 302 -9.15 12.38 -4.60
N VAL A 303 -7.83 12.63 -4.59
CA VAL A 303 -7.14 13.48 -3.59
C VAL A 303 -6.15 14.43 -4.29
N ASP A 304 -5.82 15.54 -3.64
CA ASP A 304 -4.94 16.60 -4.20
C ASP A 304 -3.62 16.07 -4.75
N SER A 305 -3.01 15.11 -4.06
CA SER A 305 -1.71 14.56 -4.46
C SER A 305 -1.71 13.83 -5.82
N LYS A 306 -2.88 13.66 -6.45
CA LYS A 306 -3.03 13.04 -7.77
C LYS A 306 -3.13 14.05 -8.91
N GLY A 307 -2.94 15.34 -8.63
CA GLY A 307 -2.99 16.40 -9.64
C GLY A 307 -4.39 16.63 -10.22
N LEU A 308 -5.43 16.31 -9.46
CA LEU A 308 -6.83 16.47 -9.89
C LEU A 308 -7.23 17.92 -10.10
N ASP A 309 -6.59 18.84 -9.39
CA ASP A 309 -6.70 20.29 -9.59
C ASP A 309 -6.36 20.69 -11.04
N LEU A 310 -5.33 20.09 -11.62
CA LEU A 310 -4.97 20.31 -13.03
C LEU A 310 -6.05 19.75 -13.97
N LEU A 311 -6.57 18.55 -13.65
CA LEU A 311 -7.64 17.96 -14.46
C LEU A 311 -8.93 18.77 -14.37
N THR A 312 -9.29 19.31 -13.19
CA THR A 312 -10.48 20.17 -13.08
C THR A 312 -10.39 21.42 -13.94
N LEU A 313 -9.20 21.97 -14.14
CA LEU A 313 -8.98 23.14 -15.02
C LEU A 313 -9.04 22.79 -16.51
N ALA A 314 -8.64 21.57 -16.90
CA ALA A 314 -8.49 21.18 -18.29
C ALA A 314 -9.62 20.26 -18.81
N ALA A 315 -10.49 19.74 -17.93
CA ALA A 315 -11.43 18.67 -18.29
C ALA A 315 -12.46 19.08 -19.34
N ASP A 316 -13.04 20.26 -19.22
CA ASP A 316 -14.02 20.75 -20.22
C ASP A 316 -13.37 20.98 -21.59
N ASP A 317 -12.12 21.46 -21.64
CA ASP A 317 -11.38 21.63 -22.90
C ASP A 317 -11.01 20.28 -23.50
N LEU A 318 -10.54 19.33 -22.67
CA LEU A 318 -10.27 17.95 -23.11
C LEU A 318 -11.51 17.29 -23.73
N LEU A 319 -12.69 17.49 -23.13
CA LEU A 319 -13.94 16.88 -23.57
C LEU A 319 -14.56 17.60 -24.80
N ARG A 320 -14.06 18.77 -25.21
CA ARG A 320 -14.38 19.39 -26.50
C ARG A 320 -13.61 18.78 -27.67
N GLU A 321 -12.46 18.15 -27.36
CA GLU A 321 -11.78 17.31 -28.34
C GLU A 321 -12.58 16.01 -28.56
N ASP A 322 -12.26 15.28 -29.61
CA ASP A 322 -12.99 14.05 -29.96
C ASP A 322 -12.50 12.86 -29.17
N VAL A 323 -12.66 12.92 -27.82
CA VAL A 323 -12.23 11.91 -26.86
C VAL A 323 -13.35 11.51 -25.90
N GLN A 324 -13.22 10.35 -25.30
CA GLN A 324 -14.03 9.91 -24.16
C GLN A 324 -13.16 9.84 -22.90
N LEU A 325 -13.68 10.32 -21.78
CA LEU A 325 -13.01 10.28 -20.46
C LEU A 325 -13.74 9.33 -19.52
N ILE A 326 -12.99 8.39 -18.95
CA ILE A 326 -13.47 7.51 -17.88
C ILE A 326 -12.64 7.76 -16.63
N LEU A 327 -13.30 8.11 -15.53
CA LEU A 327 -12.66 8.30 -14.23
C LEU A 327 -13.22 7.26 -13.25
N LEU A 328 -12.33 6.46 -12.65
CA LEU A 328 -12.66 5.46 -11.65
C LEU A 328 -11.90 5.77 -10.34
N GLY A 329 -12.62 6.04 -9.26
CA GLY A 329 -12.02 6.26 -7.96
C GLY A 329 -12.94 6.89 -6.95
N LYS A 330 -12.47 6.97 -5.71
CA LYS A 330 -13.16 7.60 -4.57
C LYS A 330 -12.16 8.44 -3.79
N GLY A 331 -12.62 9.50 -3.12
CA GLY A 331 -11.74 10.33 -2.30
C GLY A 331 -12.44 11.53 -1.67
N ASP A 332 -11.88 12.72 -1.86
CA ASP A 332 -12.39 13.94 -1.26
C ASP A 332 -13.69 14.36 -1.95
N PHE A 333 -14.66 14.75 -1.16
CA PHE A 333 -16.00 15.15 -1.62
C PHE A 333 -15.95 16.23 -2.72
N TYR A 334 -15.02 17.19 -2.62
CA TYR A 334 -14.84 18.23 -3.63
C TYR A 334 -14.60 17.67 -5.02
N TYR A 335 -13.73 16.67 -5.16
CA TYR A 335 -13.42 16.05 -6.46
C TYR A 335 -14.52 15.11 -6.90
N GLU A 336 -15.12 14.34 -5.98
CA GLU A 336 -16.26 13.48 -6.30
C GLU A 336 -17.42 14.29 -6.90
N ASP A 337 -17.77 15.41 -6.26
CA ASP A 337 -18.84 16.31 -6.69
C ASP A 337 -18.52 16.99 -8.02
N TYR A 338 -17.31 17.54 -8.17
CA TYR A 338 -16.89 18.18 -9.40
C TYR A 338 -16.96 17.24 -10.61
N PHE A 339 -16.39 16.05 -10.49
CA PHE A 339 -16.36 15.10 -11.60
C PHE A 339 -17.73 14.50 -11.89
N TRP A 340 -18.57 14.32 -10.87
CA TRP A 340 -19.96 13.95 -11.07
C TRP A 340 -20.68 14.96 -11.97
N HIS A 341 -20.62 16.25 -11.65
CA HIS A 341 -21.22 17.30 -12.45
C HIS A 341 -20.55 17.43 -13.86
N LEU A 342 -19.27 17.12 -13.96
CA LEU A 342 -18.61 17.06 -15.27
C LEU A 342 -19.24 15.98 -16.15
N ALA A 343 -19.51 14.80 -15.62
CA ALA A 343 -20.17 13.72 -16.37
C ALA A 343 -21.61 14.09 -16.75
N GLU A 344 -22.33 14.82 -15.91
CA GLU A 344 -23.67 15.34 -16.25
C GLU A 344 -23.64 16.36 -17.40
N ARG A 345 -22.61 17.23 -17.45
CA ARG A 345 -22.45 18.20 -18.56
C ARG A 345 -22.01 17.55 -19.86
N HIS A 346 -21.31 16.42 -19.81
CA HIS A 346 -20.75 15.72 -20.96
C HIS A 346 -21.21 14.25 -21.05
N PRO A 347 -22.54 13.97 -21.12
CA PRO A 347 -23.07 12.61 -21.00
C PRO A 347 -22.66 11.68 -22.16
N GLU A 348 -22.25 12.21 -23.29
CA GLU A 348 -21.80 11.41 -24.46
C GLU A 348 -20.30 11.07 -24.39
N ASN A 349 -19.51 11.79 -23.57
CA ASN A 349 -18.06 11.71 -23.61
C ASN A 349 -17.43 11.41 -22.26
N CYS A 350 -18.17 11.54 -21.13
CA CYS A 350 -17.59 11.39 -19.80
C CYS A 350 -18.36 10.39 -18.94
N ARG A 351 -17.63 9.56 -18.20
CA ARG A 351 -18.18 8.70 -17.13
C ARG A 351 -17.31 8.77 -15.89
N VAL A 352 -17.98 8.92 -14.77
CA VAL A 352 -17.34 8.92 -13.44
C VAL A 352 -17.93 7.78 -12.61
N LEU A 353 -17.06 6.93 -12.10
CA LEU A 353 -17.40 5.69 -11.43
C LEU A 353 -16.78 5.74 -10.03
N LEU A 354 -17.58 6.14 -9.04
CA LEU A 354 -17.10 6.38 -7.67
C LEU A 354 -16.81 5.08 -6.88
N PRO A 355 -17.58 3.97 -7.02
CA PRO A 355 -17.21 2.72 -6.36
C PRO A 355 -16.02 2.07 -7.07
N PHE A 356 -14.93 1.88 -6.36
CA PHE A 356 -13.78 1.14 -6.91
C PHE A 356 -14.13 -0.34 -7.04
N ALA A 357 -13.95 -0.88 -8.26
CA ALA A 357 -14.12 -2.30 -8.57
C ALA A 357 -12.90 -2.81 -9.35
N GLN A 358 -12.20 -3.81 -8.81
CA GLN A 358 -10.97 -4.34 -9.43
C GLN A 358 -11.18 -4.88 -10.85
N THR A 359 -12.27 -5.59 -11.10
CA THR A 359 -12.59 -6.10 -12.44
C THR A 359 -12.78 -4.96 -13.45
N LEU A 360 -13.48 -3.89 -13.04
CA LEU A 360 -13.67 -2.72 -13.88
C LEU A 360 -12.35 -1.98 -14.13
N ALA A 361 -11.48 -1.87 -13.15
CA ALA A 361 -10.14 -1.29 -13.33
C ALA A 361 -9.35 -2.05 -14.41
N LYS A 362 -9.36 -3.39 -14.39
CA LYS A 362 -8.71 -4.22 -15.42
C LYS A 362 -9.32 -3.99 -16.80
N GLN A 363 -10.64 -3.87 -16.90
CA GLN A 363 -11.33 -3.58 -18.17
C GLN A 363 -10.95 -2.21 -18.70
N ILE A 364 -10.84 -1.20 -17.81
CA ILE A 364 -10.40 0.15 -18.21
C ILE A 364 -8.95 0.11 -18.71
N TYR A 365 -8.01 -0.53 -18.03
CA TYR A 365 -6.64 -0.68 -18.54
C TYR A 365 -6.57 -1.39 -19.88
N ALA A 366 -7.42 -2.40 -20.10
CA ALA A 366 -7.47 -3.15 -21.35
C ALA A 366 -8.10 -2.36 -22.49
N GLY A 367 -9.14 -1.54 -22.24
CA GLY A 367 -9.90 -0.82 -23.26
C GLY A 367 -9.39 0.60 -23.55
N ALA A 368 -8.85 1.31 -22.54
CA ALA A 368 -8.35 2.67 -22.71
C ALA A 368 -7.08 2.72 -23.58
N VAL A 369 -6.91 3.83 -24.29
CA VAL A 369 -5.74 4.06 -25.16
C VAL A 369 -4.59 4.68 -24.38
N ARG A 370 -4.89 5.49 -23.34
CA ARG A 370 -3.90 6.17 -22.50
C ARG A 370 -4.46 6.44 -21.11
N ASP A 371 -3.60 6.34 -20.10
CA ASP A 371 -3.86 6.91 -18.79
C ASP A 371 -3.53 8.42 -18.85
N ALA A 372 -4.51 9.26 -18.52
CA ALA A 372 -4.45 10.71 -18.80
C ALA A 372 -3.39 11.46 -17.98
N LEU A 373 -2.93 10.89 -16.86
CA LEU A 373 -2.03 11.58 -15.93
C LEU A 373 -0.68 10.87 -15.72
N ARG A 374 -0.27 10.05 -16.65
CA ARG A 374 1.07 9.49 -16.64
C ARG A 374 2.11 10.59 -16.76
N GLY A 375 2.82 10.87 -15.69
CA GLY A 375 3.92 11.82 -15.65
C GLY A 375 3.66 13.12 -14.88
N ILE A 376 2.49 13.29 -14.26
CA ILE A 376 2.20 14.50 -13.46
C ILE A 376 2.55 14.31 -11.98
N CYS A 377 2.55 13.07 -11.49
CA CYS A 377 2.97 12.77 -10.10
C CYS A 377 4.32 12.05 -10.09
N PRO A 378 5.41 12.68 -9.64
CA PRO A 378 6.65 11.98 -9.34
C PRO A 378 6.40 10.95 -8.21
N GLY A 379 6.72 9.70 -8.44
CA GLY A 379 6.68 8.65 -7.43
C GLY A 379 5.55 7.63 -7.52
N ASP A 380 4.52 7.84 -8.34
CA ASP A 380 3.45 6.87 -8.54
C ASP A 380 3.52 6.22 -9.93
N TYR A 381 4.14 5.02 -9.95
CA TYR A 381 3.93 3.96 -10.93
C TYR A 381 4.23 4.26 -12.41
N ASP A 382 5.43 3.95 -12.83
CA ASP A 382 5.66 3.46 -14.19
C ASP A 382 5.02 2.06 -14.36
N LEU A 383 3.70 2.00 -14.40
CA LEU A 383 2.94 0.85 -14.88
C LEU A 383 2.92 0.87 -16.41
N ALA A 384 4.10 0.91 -17.02
CA ALA A 384 4.20 0.95 -18.45
C ALA A 384 4.79 -0.31 -19.04
N ALA A 385 4.13 -0.80 -19.98
CA ALA A 385 4.33 -1.66 -21.15
C ALA A 385 3.59 -2.95 -21.11
#